data_f3110eebaa8c3c14413ff975664b5ad4
#
_entry.id   f3110eebaa8c3c14413ff975664b5ad4
#
_cell.length_a   1.000
_cell.length_b   1.000
_cell.length_c   1.000
_cell.angle_alpha   90.00
_cell.angle_beta   90.00
_cell.angle_gamma   90.00
#
_symmetry.space_group_name_H-M   'P 1'
#
loop_
_entity.id
_entity.type
_entity.pdbx_description
1 polymer ?
#
loop_
_entity_poly.entity_id
_entity_poly.type
_entity_poly.pdbx_seq_one_letter_code
_entity_poly.pdbx_strand_id
1 'polypeptide(L)'
;MITQQTLIATVATGATGATATSELIVGEILKVDMDVTGNSMDINLDSLGEQKAQAILNITGNTDTTYYPRTPTVDNAGAANSLYAATFPVQVPFVVYGKLKLTLANAAAAEKVAMTITYKE
;
A
#
# COMPACT_ATOMS: atom_id res chain seq x y z
N MET A 1 1.57 19.60 -4.81
CA MET A 1 0.43 19.68 -3.86
C MET A 1 0.35 18.37 -3.12
N ILE A 2 0.04 18.40 -1.84
CA ILE A 2 -0.16 17.19 -1.04
C ILE A 2 -1.66 16.92 -0.98
N THR A 3 -2.05 15.69 -1.30
CA THR A 3 -3.45 15.26 -1.41
C THR A 3 -3.65 13.97 -0.64
N GLN A 4 -4.89 13.72 -0.22
CA GLN A 4 -5.27 12.49 0.47
C GLN A 4 -6.44 11.82 -0.24
N GLN A 5 -6.41 10.49 -0.26
CA GLN A 5 -7.57 9.67 -0.65
C GLN A 5 -7.76 8.58 0.40
N THR A 6 -9.02 8.27 0.70
CA THR A 6 -9.36 7.20 1.64
C THR A 6 -10.01 6.05 0.90
N LEU A 7 -9.48 4.84 1.12
CA LEU A 7 -10.04 3.59 0.63
C LEU A 7 -10.65 2.83 1.80
N ILE A 8 -11.87 2.34 1.64
CA ILE A 8 -12.53 1.52 2.65
C ILE A 8 -12.97 0.22 2.00
N ALA A 9 -12.44 -0.89 2.49
CA ALA A 9 -12.86 -2.23 2.09
C ALA A 9 -13.55 -2.91 3.26
N THR A 10 -14.77 -3.40 3.04
CA THR A 10 -15.59 -4.08 4.05
C THR A 10 -15.93 -5.47 3.54
N VAL A 11 -15.69 -6.49 4.36
CA VAL A 11 -15.96 -7.88 4.01
C VAL A 11 -17.46 -8.15 4.11
N ALA A 12 -18.06 -8.62 3.01
CA ALA A 12 -19.47 -8.95 2.96
C ALA A 12 -19.77 -10.26 3.69
N THR A 13 -21.04 -10.44 4.05
CA THR A 13 -21.51 -11.70 4.67
C THR A 13 -21.23 -12.88 3.73
N GLY A 14 -20.58 -13.92 4.26
CA GLY A 14 -20.21 -15.11 3.50
C GLY A 14 -18.94 -14.99 2.68
N ALA A 15 -18.29 -13.82 2.71
CA ALA A 15 -17.01 -13.61 2.03
C ALA A 15 -15.83 -13.73 3.01
N THR A 16 -14.62 -13.93 2.47
CA THR A 16 -13.37 -13.94 3.23
C THR A 16 -12.41 -12.86 2.78
N GLY A 17 -12.83 -12.01 1.86
CA GLY A 17 -12.01 -10.92 1.33
C GLY A 17 -12.86 -9.78 0.80
N ALA A 18 -12.20 -8.68 0.52
CA ALA A 18 -12.80 -7.48 -0.05
C ALA A 18 -11.75 -6.68 -0.80
N THR A 19 -12.19 -5.79 -1.68
CA THR A 19 -11.31 -4.89 -2.41
C THR A 19 -11.87 -3.48 -2.43
N ALA A 20 -10.97 -2.50 -2.53
CA ALA A 20 -11.33 -1.11 -2.79
C ALA A 20 -10.27 -0.50 -3.71
N THR A 21 -10.70 0.34 -4.64
CA THR A 21 -9.80 0.96 -5.63
C THR A 21 -9.87 2.46 -5.51
N SER A 22 -8.74 3.13 -5.57
CA SER A 22 -8.65 4.58 -5.51
C SER A 22 -9.01 5.23 -6.85
N GLU A 23 -9.17 6.55 -6.84
CA GLU A 23 -9.09 7.35 -8.05
C GLU A 23 -7.65 7.39 -8.56
N LEU A 24 -7.44 7.97 -9.74
CA LEU A 24 -6.11 8.12 -10.31
C LEU A 24 -5.19 8.89 -9.36
N ILE A 25 -4.02 8.32 -9.10
CA ILE A 25 -2.95 8.96 -8.32
C ILE A 25 -1.74 9.11 -9.24
N VAL A 26 -1.20 10.32 -9.28
CA VAL A 26 0.05 10.62 -9.98
C VAL A 26 0.97 11.30 -8.98
N GLY A 27 2.07 10.66 -8.61
CA GLY A 27 3.02 11.26 -7.69
C GLY A 27 3.65 10.28 -6.72
N GLU A 28 4.21 10.83 -5.65
CA GLU A 28 4.88 10.08 -4.60
C GLU A 28 3.93 9.74 -3.46
N ILE A 29 3.94 8.50 -3.00
CA ILE A 29 3.24 8.10 -1.79
C ILE A 29 4.07 8.52 -0.59
N LEU A 30 3.54 9.41 0.24
CA LEU A 30 4.24 9.92 1.42
C LEU A 30 3.99 9.05 2.65
N LYS A 31 2.73 8.71 2.91
CA LYS A 31 2.36 7.83 4.01
C LYS A 31 1.00 7.18 3.77
N VAL A 32 0.74 6.11 4.50
CA VAL A 32 -0.55 5.42 4.53
C VAL A 32 -0.98 5.26 5.97
N ASP A 33 -2.09 5.87 6.34
CA ASP A 33 -2.70 5.68 7.65
C ASP A 33 -3.72 4.56 7.55
N MET A 34 -3.62 3.56 8.41
CA MET A 34 -4.46 2.37 8.39
C MET A 34 -5.26 2.22 9.68
N ASP A 35 -6.55 2.03 9.54
CA ASP A 35 -7.49 1.75 10.63
C ASP A 35 -8.16 0.40 10.34
N VAL A 36 -7.95 -0.58 11.23
CA VAL A 36 -8.43 -1.94 11.06
C VAL A 36 -9.53 -2.23 12.09
N THR A 37 -10.67 -2.73 11.62
CA THR A 37 -11.75 -3.21 12.48
C THR A 37 -11.90 -4.71 12.27
N GLY A 38 -11.61 -5.49 13.30
CA GLY A 38 -11.73 -6.94 13.27
C GLY A 38 -10.47 -7.67 13.71
N ASN A 39 -10.40 -8.94 13.38
CA ASN A 39 -9.28 -9.81 13.70
C ASN A 39 -8.14 -9.66 12.69
N SER A 40 -7.04 -10.35 12.93
CA SER A 40 -5.90 -10.37 12.01
C SER A 40 -6.33 -10.87 10.62
N MET A 41 -5.89 -10.17 9.59
CA MET A 41 -6.18 -10.48 8.20
C MET A 41 -5.00 -10.10 7.31
N ASP A 42 -5.00 -10.57 6.07
CA ASP A 42 -4.01 -10.17 5.09
C ASP A 42 -4.45 -8.89 4.39
N ILE A 43 -3.59 -7.89 4.38
CA ILE A 43 -3.88 -6.55 3.85
C ILE A 43 -2.81 -6.22 2.82
N ASN A 44 -3.21 -6.01 1.58
CA ASN A 44 -2.30 -5.65 0.50
C ASN A 44 -2.73 -4.35 -0.17
N LEU A 45 -1.77 -3.50 -0.46
CA LEU A 45 -1.98 -2.30 -1.26
C LEU A 45 -1.04 -2.36 -2.46
N ASP A 46 -1.61 -2.44 -3.66
CA ASP A 46 -0.88 -2.57 -4.91
C ASP A 46 -1.24 -1.47 -5.89
N SER A 47 -0.34 -1.14 -6.79
CA SER A 47 -0.64 -0.22 -7.89
C SER A 47 -1.32 -0.97 -9.04
N LEU A 48 -2.21 -0.27 -9.74
CA LEU A 48 -2.91 -0.76 -10.92
C LEU A 48 -2.64 0.16 -12.12
N GLY A 49 -2.75 -0.40 -13.33
CA GLY A 49 -2.66 0.40 -14.55
C GLY A 49 -1.24 0.70 -15.01
N GLU A 50 -0.24 0.22 -14.30
CA GLU A 50 1.15 0.31 -14.69
C GLU A 50 1.56 -0.97 -15.43
N GLN A 51 2.59 -0.88 -16.27
CA GLN A 51 3.10 -2.04 -16.99
C GLN A 51 3.54 -3.15 -16.02
N LYS A 52 4.09 -2.75 -14.87
CA LYS A 52 4.43 -3.66 -13.79
C LYS A 52 3.81 -3.15 -12.50
N ALA A 53 2.89 -3.93 -11.92
CA ALA A 53 2.28 -3.58 -10.64
C ALA A 53 3.33 -3.52 -9.53
N GLN A 54 3.19 -2.53 -8.65
CA GLN A 54 4.06 -2.37 -7.49
C GLN A 54 3.30 -2.79 -6.23
N ALA A 55 3.90 -3.65 -5.42
CA ALA A 55 3.40 -3.98 -4.10
C ALA A 55 3.85 -2.89 -3.12
N ILE A 56 2.95 -2.04 -2.67
CA ILE A 56 3.25 -0.91 -1.80
C ILE A 56 3.23 -1.32 -0.34
N LEU A 57 2.22 -2.07 0.08
CA LEU A 57 2.13 -2.66 1.41
C LEU A 57 1.69 -4.12 1.32
N ASN A 58 2.26 -4.95 2.18
CA ASN A 58 1.87 -6.35 2.35
C ASN A 58 1.97 -6.66 3.85
N ILE A 59 0.81 -6.69 4.52
CA ILE A 59 0.73 -6.73 5.97
C ILE A 59 -0.21 -7.85 6.37
N THR A 60 0.13 -8.55 7.45
CA THR A 60 -0.77 -9.47 8.14
C THR A 60 -0.95 -8.96 9.57
N GLY A 61 -2.17 -8.65 9.95
CA GLY A 61 -2.44 -8.15 11.29
C GLY A 61 -3.75 -7.37 11.39
N ASN A 62 -3.92 -6.69 12.51
CA ASN A 62 -5.11 -5.87 12.79
C ASN A 62 -4.78 -4.61 13.62
N THR A 63 -3.53 -4.18 13.60
CA THR A 63 -3.09 -3.01 14.35
C THR A 63 -3.24 -1.73 13.53
N ASP A 64 -3.86 -0.71 14.12
CA ASP A 64 -3.91 0.62 13.52
C ASP A 64 -2.51 1.21 13.49
N THR A 65 -2.03 1.56 12.33
CA THR A 65 -0.63 1.99 12.15
C THR A 65 -0.52 2.97 10.99
N THR A 66 0.45 3.87 11.09
CA THR A 66 0.87 4.72 9.98
C THR A 66 2.13 4.13 9.35
N TYR A 67 2.07 3.89 8.06
CA TYR A 67 3.20 3.36 7.27
C TYR A 67 3.78 4.44 6.38
N TYR A 68 5.08 4.36 6.18
CA TYR A 68 5.83 5.22 5.24
C TYR A 68 6.46 4.32 4.18
N PRO A 69 5.68 3.86 3.19
CA PRO A 69 6.18 2.85 2.24
C PRO A 69 7.39 3.36 1.47
N ARG A 70 8.38 2.48 1.32
CA ARG A 70 9.61 2.78 0.62
C ARG A 70 10.00 1.60 -0.27
N THR A 71 10.65 1.91 -1.36
CA THR A 71 11.20 0.89 -2.26
C THR A 71 12.70 1.10 -2.41
N PRO A 72 13.51 0.02 -2.49
CA PRO A 72 14.93 0.15 -2.74
C PRO A 72 15.20 0.84 -4.09
N THR A 73 16.20 1.71 -4.13
CA THR A 73 16.68 2.23 -5.41
C THR A 73 17.57 1.19 -6.08
N VAL A 74 17.55 1.17 -7.41
CA VAL A 74 18.39 0.28 -8.20
C VAL A 74 19.15 1.11 -9.23
N ASP A 75 20.31 0.59 -9.69
CA ASP A 75 21.04 1.19 -10.77
C ASP A 75 20.39 0.83 -12.14
N ASN A 76 20.97 1.29 -13.22
CA ASN A 76 20.42 1.04 -14.56
C ASN A 76 20.51 -0.43 -15.01
N ALA A 77 21.24 -1.26 -14.28
CA ALA A 77 21.32 -2.72 -14.51
C ALA A 77 20.40 -3.51 -13.57
N GLY A 78 19.65 -2.83 -12.69
CA GLY A 78 18.72 -3.46 -11.76
C GLY A 78 19.34 -3.88 -10.44
N ALA A 79 20.60 -3.58 -10.18
CA ALA A 79 21.23 -3.89 -8.90
C ALA A 79 20.87 -2.84 -7.83
N ALA A 80 20.62 -3.30 -6.61
CA ALA A 80 20.24 -2.41 -5.53
C ALA A 80 21.39 -1.45 -5.15
N ASN A 81 21.05 -0.18 -4.98
CA ASN A 81 21.97 0.81 -4.44
C ASN A 81 22.01 0.67 -2.92
N SER A 82 23.19 0.88 -2.33
CA SER A 82 23.34 0.83 -0.89
C SER A 82 24.46 1.74 -0.41
N LEU A 83 24.37 2.10 0.86
CA LEU A 83 25.44 2.81 1.58
C LEU A 83 26.28 1.79 2.33
N TYR A 84 27.58 2.09 2.50
CA TYR A 84 28.52 1.27 3.29
C TYR A 84 28.52 -0.21 2.88
N ALA A 85 28.89 -0.48 1.63
CA ALA A 85 29.09 -1.83 1.09
C ALA A 85 27.88 -2.74 1.27
N ALA A 86 26.71 -2.26 0.86
CA ALA A 86 25.43 -2.98 0.87
C ALA A 86 24.81 -3.22 2.25
N THR A 87 25.38 -2.62 3.31
CA THR A 87 24.83 -2.75 4.65
C THR A 87 23.57 -1.91 4.85
N PHE A 88 23.48 -0.74 4.21
CA PHE A 88 22.36 0.19 4.33
C PHE A 88 21.76 0.46 2.95
N PRO A 89 20.67 -0.21 2.56
CA PRO A 89 20.04 0.04 1.26
C PRO A 89 19.49 1.47 1.19
N VAL A 90 19.65 2.09 0.04
CA VAL A 90 19.05 3.40 -0.25
C VAL A 90 17.61 3.18 -0.69
N GLN A 91 16.66 3.79 0.03
CA GLN A 91 15.23 3.66 -0.23
C GLN A 91 14.59 5.01 -0.53
N VAL A 92 13.59 4.97 -1.37
CA VAL A 92 12.82 6.16 -1.78
C VAL A 92 11.33 5.87 -1.69
N PRO A 93 10.46 6.90 -1.63
CA PRO A 93 9.01 6.71 -1.73
C PRO A 93 8.62 6.06 -3.05
N PHE A 94 7.50 5.34 -3.04
CA PHE A 94 6.91 4.83 -4.27
C PHE A 94 6.39 5.98 -5.13
N VAL A 95 6.70 5.95 -6.41
CA VAL A 95 6.12 6.84 -7.41
C VAL A 95 5.07 6.06 -8.19
N VAL A 96 3.87 6.60 -8.26
CA VAL A 96 2.70 5.92 -8.84
C VAL A 96 2.12 6.78 -9.96
N TYR A 97 1.74 6.11 -11.03
CA TYR A 97 0.89 6.67 -12.07
C TYR A 97 -0.25 5.69 -12.34
N GLY A 98 -1.36 5.86 -11.64
CA GLY A 98 -2.48 4.94 -11.78
C GLY A 98 -3.34 4.90 -10.53
N LYS A 99 -4.16 3.88 -10.44
CA LYS A 99 -5.00 3.65 -9.26
C LYS A 99 -4.30 2.70 -8.30
N LEU A 100 -4.67 2.78 -7.02
CA LEU A 100 -4.23 1.84 -6.01
C LEU A 100 -5.38 0.90 -5.65
N LYS A 101 -5.06 -0.36 -5.39
CA LYS A 101 -6.03 -1.37 -5.00
C LYS A 101 -5.68 -1.90 -3.61
N LEU A 102 -6.61 -1.73 -2.69
CA LEU A 102 -6.58 -2.37 -1.37
C LEU A 102 -7.27 -3.72 -1.48
N THR A 103 -6.60 -4.79 -1.04
CA THR A 103 -7.13 -6.15 -1.04
C THR A 103 -7.06 -6.73 0.35
N LEU A 104 -8.18 -7.26 0.85
CA LEU A 104 -8.26 -8.01 2.10
C LEU A 104 -8.45 -9.48 1.79
N ALA A 105 -7.75 -10.34 2.53
CA ALA A 105 -7.87 -11.79 2.43
C ALA A 105 -7.79 -12.41 3.83
N ASN A 106 -8.26 -13.65 3.96
CA ASN A 106 -8.30 -14.37 5.23
C ASN A 106 -9.02 -13.57 6.33
N ALA A 107 -10.08 -12.88 5.94
CA ALA A 107 -10.90 -12.03 6.81
C ALA A 107 -12.27 -12.67 7.04
N ALA A 108 -13.02 -12.14 7.98
CA ALA A 108 -14.38 -12.56 8.30
C ALA A 108 -15.39 -11.47 7.95
N ALA A 109 -16.67 -11.85 7.90
CA ALA A 109 -17.75 -10.90 7.59
C ALA A 109 -17.74 -9.70 8.53
N ALA A 110 -18.07 -8.52 7.99
CA ALA A 110 -18.12 -7.23 8.67
C ALA A 110 -16.76 -6.67 9.11
N GLU A 111 -15.66 -7.38 8.92
CA GLU A 111 -14.33 -6.83 9.11
C GLU A 111 -14.02 -5.81 8.02
N LYS A 112 -13.29 -4.75 8.37
CA LYS A 112 -12.98 -3.69 7.42
C LYS A 112 -11.64 -3.06 7.68
N VAL A 113 -11.07 -2.48 6.63
CA VAL A 113 -9.88 -1.65 6.70
C VAL A 113 -10.16 -0.33 6.00
N ALA A 114 -9.84 0.76 6.66
CA ALA A 114 -9.83 2.09 6.07
C ALA A 114 -8.37 2.54 5.93
N MET A 115 -7.97 2.88 4.72
CA MET A 115 -6.64 3.43 4.43
C MET A 115 -6.76 4.83 3.91
N THR A 116 -6.05 5.77 4.53
CA THR A 116 -5.89 7.12 4.01
C THR A 116 -4.50 7.26 3.44
N ILE A 117 -4.43 7.47 2.14
CA ILE A 117 -3.19 7.57 1.40
C ILE A 117 -2.88 9.05 1.19
N THR A 118 -1.75 9.49 1.71
CA THR A 118 -1.25 10.84 1.52
C THR A 118 -0.15 10.80 0.46
N TYR A 119 -0.31 11.60 -0.59
CA TYR A 119 0.63 11.61 -1.70
C TYR A 119 0.92 13.03 -2.17
N LYS A 120 2.04 13.19 -2.84
CA LYS A 120 2.52 14.46 -3.40
C LYS A 120 2.54 14.36 -4.92
N GLU A 121 1.75 15.22 -5.54
CA GLU A 121 1.75 15.39 -6.98
C GLU A 121 2.95 16.20 -7.49
#